data_192b1ac0dadc434e8875a6bdc1d8a773
#
_entry.id   192b1ac0dadc434e8875a6bdc1d8a773
#
_cell.length_a   1.000
_cell.length_b   1.000
_cell.length_c   1.000
_cell.angle_alpha   90.00
_cell.angle_beta   90.00
_cell.angle_gamma   90.00
#
_symmetry.space_group_name_H-M   'P 1'
#
loop_
_entity.id
_entity.type
_entity.pdbx_description
1 polymer ?
#
loop_
_entity_poly.entity_id
_entity_poly.type
_entity_poly.pdbx_seq_one_letter_code
_entity_poly.pdbx_strand_id
1 'polypeptide(L)'
;MKTKFGIVGCGFLGNIVADAWKKGLLEDYELVGVTNRTFASAEKTAASVGCAACADVDALLALEPEYIVEAASVEAVRAMAVPVLRRGVNLVVLSIGAFADLVFYEEVKQAAREGGAKVHLASGAIGGFDVLQTVTLMAEALKLDEKAGIETHTGAKGFRNTPVWADHLLTDTEKTTVFTGSAKEAIATFPRRVNVAVATSLATTGPDITGVTMHSVPGWVGDDHCITAEIEGVKAVVDICSSTSAIAGWSAVALLRNLASPICFY
;
A
#
# COMPACT_ATOMS: atom_id res chain seq x y z
N MET A 1 -24.30 -0.90 -15.75
CA MET A 1 -23.06 -1.34 -16.45
C MET A 1 -22.03 -1.58 -15.37
N LYS A 2 -21.20 -2.63 -15.44
CA LYS A 2 -20.17 -2.86 -14.43
C LYS A 2 -18.99 -1.95 -14.69
N THR A 3 -18.37 -1.48 -13.61
CA THR A 3 -17.14 -0.66 -13.68
C THR A 3 -15.95 -1.54 -14.12
N LYS A 4 -15.29 -1.16 -15.19
CA LYS A 4 -14.14 -1.92 -15.71
C LYS A 4 -12.89 -1.67 -14.87
N PHE A 5 -12.16 -2.74 -14.54
CA PHE A 5 -10.85 -2.58 -13.90
C PHE A 5 -9.81 -3.52 -14.49
N GLY A 6 -8.55 -3.13 -14.35
CA GLY A 6 -7.38 -3.91 -14.73
C GLY A 6 -6.45 -4.16 -13.55
N ILE A 7 -5.55 -5.13 -13.67
CA ILE A 7 -4.54 -5.43 -12.64
C ILE A 7 -3.14 -5.34 -13.26
N VAL A 8 -2.26 -4.60 -12.61
CA VAL A 8 -0.81 -4.58 -12.89
C VAL A 8 -0.10 -5.32 -11.78
N GLY A 9 0.49 -6.46 -12.12
CA GLY A 9 1.16 -7.36 -11.18
C GLY A 9 0.36 -8.63 -10.91
N CYS A 10 0.82 -9.74 -11.49
CA CYS A 10 0.24 -11.08 -11.36
C CYS A 10 1.02 -11.94 -10.34
N GLY A 11 1.51 -11.30 -9.28
CA GLY A 11 2.13 -11.95 -8.14
C GLY A 11 1.11 -12.43 -7.11
N PHE A 12 1.56 -12.69 -5.88
CA PHE A 12 0.72 -13.19 -4.80
C PHE A 12 -0.48 -12.27 -4.53
N LEU A 13 -0.25 -10.95 -4.38
CA LEU A 13 -1.30 -9.99 -4.05
C LEU A 13 -2.26 -9.74 -5.21
N GLY A 14 -1.76 -9.59 -6.44
CA GLY A 14 -2.60 -9.40 -7.62
C GLY A 14 -3.49 -10.60 -7.90
N ASN A 15 -3.01 -11.82 -7.67
CA ASN A 15 -3.83 -13.02 -7.79
C ASN A 15 -4.93 -13.09 -6.74
N ILE A 16 -4.74 -12.54 -5.53
CA ILE A 16 -5.83 -12.42 -4.53
C ILE A 16 -6.96 -11.56 -5.09
N VAL A 17 -6.65 -10.41 -5.71
CA VAL A 17 -7.66 -9.52 -6.29
C VAL A 17 -8.38 -10.19 -7.46
N ALA A 18 -7.63 -10.83 -8.36
CA ALA A 18 -8.20 -11.55 -9.52
C ALA A 18 -9.12 -12.71 -9.08
N ASP A 19 -8.68 -13.50 -8.10
CA ASP A 19 -9.46 -14.59 -7.53
C ASP A 19 -10.71 -14.11 -6.77
N ALA A 20 -10.60 -12.98 -6.05
CA ALA A 20 -11.75 -12.37 -5.39
C ALA A 20 -12.83 -11.96 -6.39
N TRP A 21 -12.43 -11.36 -7.54
CA TRP A 21 -13.37 -11.06 -8.61
C TRP A 21 -14.01 -12.33 -9.19
N LYS A 22 -13.22 -13.36 -9.50
CA LYS A 22 -13.72 -14.64 -10.01
C LYS A 22 -14.73 -15.30 -9.06
N LYS A 23 -14.53 -15.13 -7.75
CA LYS A 23 -15.44 -15.64 -6.69
C LYS A 23 -16.70 -14.79 -6.50
N GLY A 24 -16.90 -13.73 -7.29
CA GLY A 24 -18.06 -12.86 -7.20
C GLY A 24 -18.01 -11.85 -6.05
N LEU A 25 -16.84 -11.63 -5.42
CA LEU A 25 -16.72 -10.67 -4.33
C LEU A 25 -16.60 -9.21 -4.81
N LEU A 26 -16.42 -9.00 -6.11
CA LEU A 26 -16.36 -7.71 -6.79
C LEU A 26 -17.45 -7.66 -7.88
N GLU A 27 -18.71 -7.84 -7.48
CA GLU A 27 -19.85 -8.00 -8.39
C GLU A 27 -20.17 -6.75 -9.22
N ASP A 28 -19.82 -5.56 -8.71
CA ASP A 28 -19.98 -4.27 -9.40
C ASP A 28 -18.91 -4.02 -10.45
N TYR A 29 -17.89 -4.88 -10.51
CA TYR A 29 -16.74 -4.73 -11.38
C TYR A 29 -16.67 -5.81 -12.46
N GLU A 30 -15.99 -5.43 -13.57
CA GLU A 30 -15.56 -6.33 -14.63
C GLU A 30 -14.02 -6.29 -14.75
N LEU A 31 -13.34 -7.41 -14.52
CA LEU A 31 -11.91 -7.52 -14.75
C LEU A 31 -11.65 -7.68 -16.25
N VAL A 32 -11.22 -6.60 -16.90
CA VAL A 32 -11.02 -6.58 -18.35
C VAL A 32 -9.66 -7.15 -18.77
N GLY A 33 -8.63 -7.01 -17.94
CA GLY A 33 -7.32 -7.54 -18.26
C GLY A 33 -6.31 -7.44 -17.14
N VAL A 34 -5.22 -8.17 -17.30
CA VAL A 34 -4.08 -8.18 -16.37
C VAL A 34 -2.77 -8.04 -17.15
N THR A 35 -1.80 -7.36 -16.56
CA THR A 35 -0.44 -7.29 -17.10
C THR A 35 0.60 -7.55 -16.02
N ASN A 36 1.76 -8.05 -16.43
CA ASN A 36 2.87 -8.32 -15.53
C ASN A 36 4.20 -8.22 -16.30
N ARG A 37 5.28 -7.83 -15.60
CA ARG A 37 6.62 -7.76 -16.21
C ARG A 37 7.02 -9.04 -16.95
N THR A 38 6.66 -10.21 -16.41
CA THR A 38 6.80 -11.49 -17.08
C THR A 38 5.46 -11.86 -17.71
N PHE A 39 5.33 -11.76 -19.03
CA PHE A 39 4.07 -11.95 -19.74
C PHE A 39 3.41 -13.31 -19.47
N ALA A 40 4.19 -14.38 -19.37
CA ALA A 40 3.68 -15.72 -19.01
C ALA A 40 2.91 -15.75 -17.67
N SER A 41 3.26 -14.87 -16.72
CA SER A 41 2.50 -14.75 -15.47
C SER A 41 1.15 -14.07 -15.70
N ALA A 42 1.09 -13.09 -16.61
CA ALA A 42 -0.17 -12.45 -16.99
C ALA A 42 -1.08 -13.45 -17.72
N GLU A 43 -0.54 -14.24 -18.67
CA GLU A 43 -1.29 -15.30 -19.35
C GLU A 43 -1.88 -16.32 -18.39
N LYS A 44 -1.07 -16.78 -17.41
CA LYS A 44 -1.53 -17.74 -16.39
C LYS A 44 -2.67 -17.18 -15.56
N THR A 45 -2.54 -15.93 -15.06
CA THR A 45 -3.59 -15.29 -14.28
C THR A 45 -4.83 -15.06 -15.14
N ALA A 46 -4.68 -14.49 -16.33
CA ALA A 46 -5.78 -14.24 -17.27
C ALA A 46 -6.57 -15.51 -17.59
N ALA A 47 -5.87 -16.60 -17.92
CA ALA A 47 -6.51 -17.90 -18.18
C ALA A 47 -7.26 -18.45 -16.95
N SER A 48 -6.73 -18.21 -15.73
CA SER A 48 -7.35 -18.73 -14.50
C SER A 48 -8.66 -18.03 -14.19
N VAL A 49 -8.81 -16.74 -14.54
CA VAL A 49 -9.99 -15.95 -14.20
C VAL A 49 -10.88 -15.59 -15.38
N GLY A 50 -10.39 -15.73 -16.63
CA GLY A 50 -11.18 -15.50 -17.84
C GLY A 50 -11.18 -14.03 -18.30
N CYS A 51 -10.03 -13.33 -18.20
CA CYS A 51 -9.85 -11.97 -18.70
C CYS A 51 -8.74 -11.91 -19.77
N ALA A 52 -8.41 -10.72 -20.30
CA ALA A 52 -7.32 -10.55 -21.26
C ALA A 52 -5.94 -10.56 -20.57
N ALA A 53 -4.95 -11.19 -21.21
CA ALA A 53 -3.54 -11.01 -20.88
C ALA A 53 -2.97 -9.87 -21.73
N CYS A 54 -2.51 -8.80 -21.09
CA CYS A 54 -1.96 -7.61 -21.72
C CYS A 54 -0.43 -7.62 -21.66
N ALA A 55 0.22 -7.28 -22.76
CA ALA A 55 1.69 -7.26 -22.86
C ALA A 55 2.29 -6.19 -21.95
N ASP A 56 1.62 -5.06 -21.81
CA ASP A 56 2.04 -3.89 -21.03
C ASP A 56 0.82 -3.09 -20.54
N VAL A 57 1.10 -1.96 -19.88
CA VAL A 57 0.07 -1.05 -19.35
C VAL A 57 -0.71 -0.36 -20.48
N ASP A 58 -0.08 -0.07 -21.64
CA ASP A 58 -0.77 0.57 -22.77
C ASP A 58 -1.80 -0.39 -23.39
N ALA A 59 -1.46 -1.66 -23.54
CA ALA A 59 -2.39 -2.71 -23.98
C ALA A 59 -3.55 -2.89 -22.98
N LEU A 60 -3.29 -2.76 -21.68
CA LEU A 60 -4.33 -2.80 -20.66
C LEU A 60 -5.24 -1.57 -20.75
N LEU A 61 -4.69 -0.38 -20.93
CA LEU A 61 -5.45 0.88 -21.10
C LEU A 61 -6.32 0.89 -22.36
N ALA A 62 -5.92 0.15 -23.42
CA ALA A 62 -6.73 0.00 -24.64
C ALA A 62 -8.04 -0.77 -24.39
N LEU A 63 -8.19 -1.48 -23.26
CA LEU A 63 -9.43 -2.11 -22.83
C LEU A 63 -10.38 -1.15 -22.07
N GLU A 64 -9.98 0.12 -21.94
CA GLU A 64 -10.73 1.20 -21.33
C GLU A 64 -11.16 0.89 -19.86
N PRO A 65 -10.22 0.51 -18.98
CA PRO A 65 -10.52 0.37 -17.56
C PRO A 65 -10.76 1.73 -16.91
N GLU A 66 -11.69 1.78 -15.96
CA GLU A 66 -11.91 2.96 -15.09
C GLU A 66 -10.96 2.95 -13.88
N TYR A 67 -10.51 1.75 -13.48
CA TYR A 67 -9.57 1.56 -12.38
C TYR A 67 -8.44 0.62 -12.80
N ILE A 68 -7.23 0.90 -12.32
CA ILE A 68 -6.13 -0.05 -12.35
C ILE A 68 -5.69 -0.33 -10.90
N VAL A 69 -5.66 -1.61 -10.53
CA VAL A 69 -5.08 -2.08 -9.27
C VAL A 69 -3.62 -2.40 -9.50
N GLU A 70 -2.74 -1.69 -8.82
CA GLU A 70 -1.31 -1.96 -8.82
C GLU A 70 -0.95 -2.87 -7.63
N ALA A 71 -0.39 -4.02 -7.93
CA ALA A 71 0.08 -5.03 -6.98
C ALA A 71 1.44 -5.61 -7.44
N ALA A 72 2.33 -4.77 -7.93
CA ALA A 72 3.60 -5.15 -8.56
C ALA A 72 4.83 -4.66 -7.79
N SER A 73 5.14 -3.36 -7.88
CA SER A 73 6.31 -2.77 -7.21
C SER A 73 6.31 -1.23 -7.24
N VAL A 74 7.16 -0.64 -6.40
CA VAL A 74 7.45 0.81 -6.39
C VAL A 74 7.85 1.30 -7.78
N GLU A 75 8.70 0.55 -8.48
CA GLU A 75 9.17 0.89 -9.82
C GLU A 75 8.01 0.87 -10.85
N ALA A 76 7.07 -0.06 -10.71
CA ALA A 76 5.88 -0.11 -11.57
C ALA A 76 4.99 1.12 -11.36
N VAL A 77 4.72 1.52 -10.11
CA VAL A 77 3.99 2.75 -9.80
C VAL A 77 4.68 3.97 -10.43
N ARG A 78 6.00 4.11 -10.24
CA ARG A 78 6.78 5.23 -10.80
C ARG A 78 6.71 5.30 -12.32
N ALA A 79 6.68 4.15 -12.99
CA ALA A 79 6.62 4.11 -14.45
C ALA A 79 5.22 4.42 -15.01
N MET A 80 4.15 4.03 -14.30
CA MET A 80 2.81 4.07 -14.89
C MET A 80 1.86 5.12 -14.29
N ALA A 81 2.09 5.61 -13.06
CA ALA A 81 1.08 6.41 -12.38
C ALA A 81 0.70 7.68 -13.15
N VAL A 82 1.70 8.46 -13.56
CA VAL A 82 1.47 9.73 -14.27
C VAL A 82 0.73 9.52 -15.62
N PRO A 83 1.19 8.65 -16.55
CA PRO A 83 0.48 8.45 -17.82
C PRO A 83 -0.91 7.84 -17.66
N VAL A 84 -1.14 6.96 -16.67
CA VAL A 84 -2.44 6.36 -16.40
C VAL A 84 -3.43 7.41 -15.90
N LEU A 85 -3.03 8.20 -14.91
CA LEU A 85 -3.88 9.24 -14.32
C LEU A 85 -4.25 10.34 -15.33
N ARG A 86 -3.31 10.77 -16.17
CA ARG A 86 -3.58 11.74 -17.26
C ARG A 86 -4.59 11.24 -18.29
N ARG A 87 -4.76 9.92 -18.43
CA ARG A 87 -5.81 9.31 -19.26
C ARG A 87 -7.15 9.18 -18.55
N GLY A 88 -7.29 9.71 -17.33
CA GLY A 88 -8.54 9.70 -16.57
C GLY A 88 -8.81 8.37 -15.85
N VAL A 89 -7.84 7.49 -15.75
CA VAL A 89 -7.98 6.17 -15.10
C VAL A 89 -7.53 6.25 -13.65
N ASN A 90 -8.38 5.81 -12.73
CA ASN A 90 -8.09 5.80 -11.30
C ASN A 90 -7.09 4.69 -10.94
N LEU A 91 -6.25 4.94 -9.95
CA LEU A 91 -5.30 3.96 -9.43
C LEU A 91 -5.69 3.49 -8.02
N VAL A 92 -5.64 2.19 -7.80
CA VAL A 92 -5.60 1.56 -6.47
C VAL A 92 -4.18 1.04 -6.28
N VAL A 93 -3.44 1.59 -5.32
CA VAL A 93 -2.00 1.35 -5.15
C VAL A 93 -1.71 0.59 -3.87
N LEU A 94 -0.95 -0.51 -3.98
CA LEU A 94 -0.40 -1.27 -2.85
C LEU A 94 1.08 -0.91 -2.59
N SER A 95 1.82 -0.53 -3.63
CA SER A 95 3.24 -0.18 -3.50
C SER A 95 3.43 1.30 -3.12
N ILE A 96 2.86 1.69 -1.96
CA ILE A 96 2.80 3.07 -1.45
C ILE A 96 4.19 3.69 -1.28
N GLY A 97 5.23 2.86 -1.09
CA GLY A 97 6.63 3.30 -1.04
C GLY A 97 7.09 4.15 -2.23
N ALA A 98 6.38 4.11 -3.36
CA ALA A 98 6.65 4.99 -4.50
C ALA A 98 6.52 6.47 -4.15
N PHE A 99 5.64 6.80 -3.21
CA PHE A 99 5.35 8.16 -2.77
C PHE A 99 6.27 8.67 -1.64
N ALA A 100 7.31 7.91 -1.30
CA ALA A 100 8.40 8.36 -0.45
C ALA A 100 9.17 9.55 -1.06
N ASP A 101 9.21 9.62 -2.38
CA ASP A 101 9.72 10.75 -3.14
C ASP A 101 8.62 11.82 -3.26
N LEU A 102 8.74 12.88 -2.49
CA LEU A 102 7.74 13.96 -2.45
C LEU A 102 7.62 14.71 -3.78
N VAL A 103 8.67 14.77 -4.60
CA VAL A 103 8.59 15.37 -5.93
C VAL A 103 7.69 14.52 -6.83
N PHE A 104 7.90 13.22 -6.84
CA PHE A 104 7.04 12.28 -7.56
C PHE A 104 5.61 12.27 -7.01
N TYR A 105 5.44 12.36 -5.69
CA TYR A 105 4.12 12.45 -5.06
C TYR A 105 3.32 13.66 -5.56
N GLU A 106 3.95 14.85 -5.63
CA GLU A 106 3.29 16.06 -6.15
C GLU A 106 3.04 15.96 -7.67
N GLU A 107 3.95 15.35 -8.45
CA GLU A 107 3.72 15.10 -9.87
C GLU A 107 2.49 14.19 -10.10
N VAL A 108 2.35 13.14 -9.29
CA VAL A 108 1.18 12.23 -9.34
C VAL A 108 -0.11 12.97 -8.97
N LYS A 109 -0.09 13.83 -7.95
CA LYS A 109 -1.24 14.67 -7.58
C LYS A 109 -1.66 15.59 -8.73
N GLN A 110 -0.68 16.20 -9.39
CA GLN A 110 -0.94 17.05 -10.54
C GLN A 110 -1.54 16.27 -11.70
N ALA A 111 -0.95 15.10 -12.05
CA ALA A 111 -1.47 14.23 -13.10
C ALA A 111 -2.90 13.76 -12.82
N ALA A 112 -3.21 13.44 -11.57
CA ALA A 112 -4.57 13.07 -11.15
C ALA A 112 -5.58 14.21 -11.37
N ARG A 113 -5.20 15.46 -11.03
CA ARG A 113 -6.04 16.64 -11.28
C ARG A 113 -6.25 16.88 -12.77
N GLU A 114 -5.20 16.80 -13.58
CA GLU A 114 -5.23 16.99 -15.03
C GLU A 114 -6.15 15.98 -15.73
N GLY A 115 -6.10 14.70 -15.30
CA GLY A 115 -6.93 13.64 -15.87
C GLY A 115 -8.33 13.52 -15.25
N GLY A 116 -8.62 14.25 -14.16
CA GLY A 116 -9.86 14.06 -13.40
C GLY A 116 -9.94 12.70 -12.69
N ALA A 117 -8.79 12.07 -12.47
CA ALA A 117 -8.66 10.77 -11.83
C ALA A 117 -8.23 10.89 -10.36
N LYS A 118 -8.23 9.75 -9.65
CA LYS A 118 -7.80 9.66 -8.25
C LYS A 118 -6.80 8.53 -8.04
N VAL A 119 -5.95 8.71 -7.03
CA VAL A 119 -5.13 7.64 -6.47
C VAL A 119 -5.74 7.22 -5.14
N HIS A 120 -6.07 5.95 -5.02
CA HIS A 120 -6.58 5.33 -3.82
C HIS A 120 -5.49 4.47 -3.20
N LEU A 121 -5.04 4.81 -2.01
CA LEU A 121 -4.04 4.04 -1.29
C LEU A 121 -4.75 2.89 -0.55
N ALA A 122 -4.47 1.67 -0.94
CA ALA A 122 -4.96 0.51 -0.20
C ALA A 122 -4.23 0.43 1.15
N SER A 123 -4.95 0.08 2.21
CA SER A 123 -4.34 0.06 3.55
C SER A 123 -3.18 -0.94 3.68
N GLY A 124 -3.13 -1.94 2.83
CA GLY A 124 -2.05 -2.91 2.86
C GLY A 124 -2.08 -3.76 4.14
N ALA A 125 -0.96 -3.78 4.85
CA ALA A 125 -0.83 -4.48 6.13
C ALA A 125 -1.18 -3.60 7.35
N ILE A 126 -1.62 -2.36 7.13
CA ILE A 126 -2.01 -1.39 8.17
C ILE A 126 -3.43 -0.87 7.90
N GLY A 127 -3.88 0.16 8.61
CA GLY A 127 -5.21 0.73 8.42
C GLY A 127 -5.41 2.02 9.22
N GLY A 128 -6.68 2.44 9.36
CA GLY A 128 -7.05 3.58 10.18
C GLY A 128 -6.60 4.93 9.62
N PHE A 129 -6.39 5.05 8.31
CA PHE A 129 -5.98 6.32 7.69
C PHE A 129 -6.97 7.45 7.93
N ASP A 130 -8.25 7.12 7.99
CA ASP A 130 -9.34 8.04 8.32
C ASP A 130 -9.16 8.67 9.70
N VAL A 131 -8.97 7.85 10.73
CA VAL A 131 -8.78 8.35 12.11
C VAL A 131 -7.42 9.05 12.27
N LEU A 132 -6.34 8.56 11.62
CA LEU A 132 -5.03 9.20 11.67
C LEU A 132 -5.09 10.60 11.06
N GLN A 133 -5.65 10.74 9.84
CA GLN A 133 -5.85 12.03 9.19
C GLN A 133 -6.76 12.96 10.00
N THR A 134 -7.78 12.42 10.68
CA THR A 134 -8.65 13.21 11.56
C THR A 134 -7.86 13.83 12.71
N VAL A 135 -6.98 13.06 13.35
CA VAL A 135 -6.12 13.58 14.43
C VAL A 135 -5.18 14.68 13.92
N THR A 136 -4.53 14.43 12.75
CA THR A 136 -3.63 15.40 12.12
C THR A 136 -4.36 16.70 11.74
N LEU A 137 -5.56 16.62 11.16
CA LEU A 137 -6.37 17.80 10.86
C LEU A 137 -6.78 18.59 12.10
N MET A 138 -7.06 17.89 13.21
CA MET A 138 -7.33 18.55 14.51
C MET A 138 -6.07 19.26 15.02
N ALA A 139 -4.90 18.61 14.94
CA ALA A 139 -3.63 19.22 15.34
C ALA A 139 -3.35 20.51 14.56
N GLU A 140 -3.49 20.47 13.23
CA GLU A 140 -3.30 21.62 12.35
C GLU A 140 -4.27 22.77 12.70
N ALA A 141 -5.57 22.46 12.81
CA ALA A 141 -6.62 23.46 13.07
C ALA A 141 -6.49 24.11 14.44
N LEU A 142 -6.11 23.35 15.44
CA LEU A 142 -6.01 23.81 16.84
C LEU A 142 -4.59 24.24 17.22
N LYS A 143 -3.61 24.09 16.32
CA LYS A 143 -2.18 24.38 16.53
C LYS A 143 -1.61 23.60 17.70
N LEU A 144 -1.95 22.32 17.80
CA LEU A 144 -1.46 21.40 18.81
C LEU A 144 -0.24 20.64 18.29
N ASP A 145 0.65 20.28 19.21
CA ASP A 145 1.75 19.36 18.90
C ASP A 145 1.21 17.95 18.68
N GLU A 146 1.53 17.35 17.55
CA GLU A 146 1.18 15.98 17.22
C GLU A 146 2.40 15.07 17.36
N LYS A 147 2.22 13.93 18.01
CA LYS A 147 3.16 12.82 18.04
C LYS A 147 2.59 11.67 17.23
N ALA A 148 3.23 11.33 16.11
CA ALA A 148 2.83 10.22 15.27
C ALA A 148 3.98 9.25 15.04
N GLY A 149 3.66 7.96 14.93
CA GLY A 149 4.68 6.95 14.66
C GLY A 149 4.10 5.56 14.41
N ILE A 150 4.98 4.68 13.94
CA ILE A 150 4.71 3.27 13.75
C ILE A 150 5.78 2.43 14.43
N GLU A 151 5.35 1.46 15.21
CA GLU A 151 6.19 0.41 15.78
C GLU A 151 5.88 -0.90 15.05
N THR A 152 6.92 -1.57 14.53
CA THR A 152 6.79 -2.83 13.79
C THR A 152 7.55 -3.93 14.50
N HIS A 153 6.86 -5.05 14.76
CA HIS A 153 7.46 -6.29 15.24
C HIS A 153 7.45 -7.31 14.10
N THR A 154 8.61 -7.89 13.80
CA THR A 154 8.73 -8.96 12.80
C THR A 154 9.81 -9.96 13.22
N GLY A 155 9.78 -11.16 12.65
CA GLY A 155 10.82 -12.16 12.92
C GLY A 155 12.16 -11.78 12.28
N ALA A 156 13.26 -12.26 12.88
CA ALA A 156 14.63 -11.98 12.43
C ALA A 156 14.85 -12.13 10.92
N LYS A 157 14.22 -13.15 10.29
CA LYS A 157 14.31 -13.38 8.84
C LYS A 157 13.78 -12.22 8.00
N GLY A 158 12.88 -11.40 8.56
CA GLY A 158 12.35 -10.19 7.92
C GLY A 158 13.42 -9.13 7.64
N PHE A 159 14.53 -9.15 8.38
CA PHE A 159 15.62 -8.19 8.21
C PHE A 159 16.78 -8.68 7.31
N ARG A 160 16.70 -9.91 6.78
CA ARG A 160 17.74 -10.40 5.85
C ARG A 160 17.87 -9.48 4.64
N ASN A 161 19.12 -9.25 4.23
CA ASN A 161 19.48 -8.37 3.12
C ASN A 161 19.07 -6.89 3.36
N THR A 162 19.05 -6.46 4.61
CA THR A 162 18.91 -5.06 5.01
C THR A 162 20.16 -4.60 5.75
N PRO A 163 20.42 -3.28 5.83
CA PRO A 163 21.59 -2.74 6.55
C PRO A 163 21.63 -3.07 8.05
N VAL A 164 20.46 -3.39 8.63
CA VAL A 164 20.34 -3.71 10.08
C VAL A 164 20.46 -5.22 10.37
N TRP A 165 20.71 -6.04 9.34
CA TRP A 165 20.89 -7.46 9.53
C TRP A 165 22.14 -7.77 10.35
N ALA A 166 21.98 -8.62 11.35
CA ALA A 166 23.06 -9.22 12.10
C ALA A 166 22.71 -10.69 12.41
N ASP A 167 23.70 -11.59 12.35
CA ASP A 167 23.46 -13.03 12.50
C ASP A 167 22.92 -13.41 13.89
N HIS A 168 23.26 -12.63 14.93
CA HIS A 168 22.76 -12.87 16.29
C HIS A 168 21.23 -12.77 16.38
N LEU A 169 20.56 -11.99 15.48
CA LEU A 169 19.10 -11.88 15.46
C LEU A 169 18.40 -13.25 15.31
N LEU A 170 19.06 -14.23 14.72
CA LEU A 170 18.54 -15.61 14.60
C LEU A 170 18.61 -16.40 15.89
N THR A 171 19.46 -16.01 16.81
CA THR A 171 19.76 -16.71 18.07
C THR A 171 19.36 -15.93 19.31
N ASP A 172 18.92 -14.68 19.13
CA ASP A 172 18.40 -13.87 20.23
C ASP A 172 17.22 -14.58 20.90
N THR A 173 17.16 -14.47 22.21
CA THR A 173 16.08 -15.01 23.04
C THR A 173 15.07 -13.94 23.46
N GLU A 174 15.43 -12.67 23.26
CA GLU A 174 14.61 -11.50 23.61
C GLU A 174 14.43 -10.59 22.39
N LYS A 175 13.41 -9.72 22.47
CA LYS A 175 13.13 -8.70 21.46
C LYS A 175 14.30 -7.72 21.34
N THR A 176 14.80 -7.54 20.12
CA THR A 176 15.89 -6.60 19.80
C THR A 176 15.37 -5.45 18.94
N THR A 177 15.57 -4.20 19.37
CA THR A 177 15.30 -3.02 18.53
C THR A 177 16.40 -2.90 17.50
N VAL A 178 16.06 -3.01 16.22
CA VAL A 178 16.99 -2.96 15.10
C VAL A 178 17.03 -1.63 14.38
N PHE A 179 15.99 -0.82 14.55
CA PHE A 179 15.92 0.52 13.98
C PHE A 179 15.04 1.43 14.84
N THR A 180 15.46 2.68 14.99
CA THR A 180 14.66 3.79 15.52
C THR A 180 15.09 5.06 14.79
N GLY A 181 14.13 5.82 14.26
CA GLY A 181 14.38 7.04 13.53
C GLY A 181 13.09 7.62 12.96
N SER A 182 13.21 8.61 12.08
CA SER A 182 12.09 9.15 11.30
C SER A 182 11.68 8.22 10.16
N ALA A 183 10.47 8.41 9.61
CA ALA A 183 10.06 7.71 8.40
C ALA A 183 11.02 7.98 7.22
N LYS A 184 11.57 9.18 7.11
CA LYS A 184 12.56 9.55 6.10
C LYS A 184 13.84 8.72 6.24
N GLU A 185 14.35 8.54 7.45
CA GLU A 185 15.51 7.69 7.72
C GLU A 185 15.21 6.21 7.47
N ALA A 186 14.00 5.74 7.84
CA ALA A 186 13.56 4.39 7.53
C ALA A 186 13.49 4.14 6.01
N ILE A 187 12.95 5.09 5.24
CA ILE A 187 12.88 5.03 3.77
C ILE A 187 14.30 4.94 3.16
N ALA A 188 15.24 5.73 3.66
CA ALA A 188 16.62 5.69 3.19
C ALA A 188 17.32 4.35 3.53
N THR A 189 17.01 3.78 4.69
CA THR A 189 17.62 2.53 5.17
C THR A 189 17.01 1.29 4.51
N PHE A 190 15.68 1.31 4.24
CA PHE A 190 14.91 0.16 3.75
C PHE A 190 14.11 0.46 2.46
N PRO A 191 14.71 0.89 1.35
CA PRO A 191 13.99 1.45 0.20
C PRO A 191 12.95 0.52 -0.46
N ARG A 192 12.96 -0.76 -0.13
CA ARG A 192 12.02 -1.77 -0.66
C ARG A 192 11.04 -2.35 0.37
N ARG A 193 11.05 -1.87 1.61
CA ARG A 193 10.27 -2.46 2.73
C ARG A 193 9.61 -1.40 3.60
N VAL A 194 9.21 -0.28 3.02
CA VAL A 194 8.74 0.89 3.77
C VAL A 194 7.32 1.34 3.42
N ASN A 195 6.54 0.52 2.70
CA ASN A 195 5.17 0.89 2.34
C ASN A 195 4.37 1.39 3.56
N VAL A 196 4.47 0.67 4.69
CA VAL A 196 3.74 1.02 5.91
C VAL A 196 4.25 2.32 6.55
N ALA A 197 5.57 2.55 6.58
CA ALA A 197 6.15 3.79 7.10
C ALA A 197 5.80 5.00 6.22
N VAL A 198 5.84 4.84 4.89
CA VAL A 198 5.41 5.87 3.94
C VAL A 198 3.93 6.18 4.11
N ALA A 199 3.08 5.14 4.14
CA ALA A 199 1.64 5.31 4.30
C ALA A 199 1.29 6.02 5.62
N THR A 200 1.91 5.62 6.74
CA THR A 200 1.74 6.27 8.04
C THR A 200 2.17 7.73 7.98
N SER A 201 3.33 8.03 7.40
CA SER A 201 3.84 9.40 7.34
C SER A 201 2.98 10.32 6.45
N LEU A 202 2.44 9.81 5.36
CA LEU A 202 1.55 10.57 4.48
C LEU A 202 0.16 10.81 5.13
N ALA A 203 -0.25 9.93 6.04
CA ALA A 203 -1.51 10.06 6.76
C ALA A 203 -1.39 10.91 8.03
N THR A 204 -0.17 11.29 8.46
CA THR A 204 0.11 12.01 9.70
C THR A 204 1.08 13.18 9.48
N THR A 205 2.07 13.32 10.35
CA THR A 205 3.01 14.46 10.45
C THR A 205 4.04 14.59 9.33
N GLY A 206 3.99 13.72 8.33
CA GLY A 206 4.97 13.70 7.24
C GLY A 206 6.26 12.93 7.58
N PRO A 207 7.10 12.66 6.55
CA PRO A 207 8.22 11.73 6.68
C PRO A 207 9.36 12.23 7.59
N ASP A 208 9.52 13.54 7.76
CA ASP A 208 10.58 14.12 8.60
C ASP A 208 10.29 13.97 10.09
N ILE A 209 9.02 13.90 10.48
CA ILE A 209 8.57 13.95 11.89
C ILE A 209 8.04 12.59 12.36
N THR A 210 7.29 11.86 11.52
CA THR A 210 6.71 10.56 11.88
C THR A 210 7.80 9.58 12.33
N GLY A 211 7.67 9.08 13.56
CA GLY A 211 8.60 8.12 14.14
C GLY A 211 8.43 6.71 13.57
N VAL A 212 9.52 5.99 13.42
CA VAL A 212 9.52 4.57 13.03
C VAL A 212 10.43 3.79 13.96
N THR A 213 9.90 2.74 14.59
CA THR A 213 10.66 1.80 15.38
C THR A 213 10.42 0.38 14.85
N MET A 214 11.51 -0.39 14.67
CA MET A 214 11.44 -1.77 14.19
C MET A 214 12.11 -2.72 15.17
N HIS A 215 11.46 -3.83 15.45
CA HIS A 215 11.93 -4.86 16.36
C HIS A 215 12.03 -6.20 15.68
N SER A 216 13.16 -6.89 15.94
CA SER A 216 13.30 -8.32 15.69
C SER A 216 12.77 -9.09 16.90
N VAL A 217 11.80 -9.95 16.70
CA VAL A 217 11.17 -10.75 17.75
C VAL A 217 11.46 -12.23 17.51
N PRO A 218 12.12 -12.92 18.48
CA PRO A 218 12.43 -14.35 18.35
C PRO A 218 11.19 -15.20 18.09
N GLY A 219 11.28 -16.07 17.09
CA GLY A 219 10.19 -17.00 16.75
C GLY A 219 8.94 -16.38 16.12
N TRP A 220 8.92 -15.07 15.93
CA TRP A 220 7.76 -14.38 15.35
C TRP A 220 7.53 -14.73 13.88
N VAL A 221 6.26 -14.89 13.51
CA VAL A 221 5.82 -15.16 12.14
C VAL A 221 4.84 -14.06 11.69
N GLY A 222 5.16 -13.43 10.56
CA GLY A 222 4.41 -12.29 10.06
C GLY A 222 4.90 -10.97 10.63
N ASP A 223 4.03 -9.98 10.59
CA ASP A 223 4.30 -8.63 11.06
C ASP A 223 3.19 -8.16 12.01
N ASP A 224 3.57 -7.34 12.98
CA ASP A 224 2.70 -6.63 13.88
C ASP A 224 3.03 -5.14 13.76
N HIS A 225 2.05 -4.34 13.37
CA HIS A 225 2.19 -2.91 13.11
C HIS A 225 1.28 -2.12 14.04
N CYS A 226 1.85 -1.45 15.03
CA CYS A 226 1.16 -0.54 15.93
C CYS A 226 1.43 0.91 15.51
N ILE A 227 0.40 1.61 15.05
CA ILE A 227 0.46 3.02 14.65
C ILE A 227 -0.19 3.86 15.73
N THR A 228 0.44 4.96 16.08
CA THR A 228 -0.11 5.94 17.02
C THR A 228 -0.11 7.32 16.41
N ALA A 229 -1.18 8.09 16.67
CA ALA A 229 -1.24 9.53 16.47
C ALA A 229 -1.85 10.14 17.74
N GLU A 230 -1.16 11.09 18.38
CA GLU A 230 -1.53 11.64 19.69
C GLU A 230 -1.37 13.15 19.68
N ILE A 231 -2.42 13.82 20.12
CA ILE A 231 -2.49 15.25 20.45
C ILE A 231 -3.07 15.42 21.83
N GLU A 232 -3.07 16.64 22.38
CA GLU A 232 -3.76 16.92 23.64
C GLU A 232 -5.24 16.50 23.55
N GLY A 233 -5.65 15.62 24.45
CA GLY A 233 -7.03 15.13 24.55
C GLY A 233 -7.44 14.02 23.60
N VAL A 234 -6.61 13.65 22.61
CA VAL A 234 -6.92 12.56 21.66
C VAL A 234 -5.70 11.67 21.42
N LYS A 235 -5.90 10.36 21.54
CA LYS A 235 -4.94 9.36 21.16
C LYS A 235 -5.60 8.29 20.28
N ALA A 236 -5.18 8.20 19.03
CA ALA A 236 -5.55 7.12 18.13
C ALA A 236 -4.47 6.03 18.15
N VAL A 237 -4.89 4.77 18.22
CA VAL A 237 -4.01 3.60 18.12
C VAL A 237 -4.63 2.64 17.11
N VAL A 238 -3.85 2.26 16.11
CA VAL A 238 -4.23 1.24 15.13
C VAL A 238 -3.19 0.13 15.22
N ASP A 239 -3.61 -1.05 15.64
CA ASP A 239 -2.74 -2.20 15.88
C ASP A 239 -3.21 -3.38 15.04
N ILE A 240 -2.35 -3.86 14.13
CA ILE A 240 -2.66 -4.92 13.18
C ILE A 240 -1.56 -5.97 13.19
N CYS A 241 -1.87 -7.11 13.79
CA CYS A 241 -1.02 -8.29 13.79
C CYS A 241 -1.48 -9.25 12.69
N SER A 242 -0.59 -9.65 11.79
CA SER A 242 -0.92 -10.58 10.72
C SER A 242 0.23 -11.57 10.45
N SER A 243 -0.09 -12.85 10.46
CA SER A 243 0.85 -13.91 10.09
C SER A 243 0.99 -14.11 8.57
N THR A 244 0.25 -13.32 7.77
CA THR A 244 0.23 -13.46 6.31
C THR A 244 0.21 -12.10 5.60
N SER A 245 0.99 -11.97 4.54
CA SER A 245 0.94 -10.80 3.65
C SER A 245 -0.35 -10.74 2.80
N ALA A 246 -1.20 -11.76 2.83
CA ALA A 246 -2.47 -11.78 2.11
C ALA A 246 -3.40 -10.62 2.49
N ILE A 247 -3.33 -10.12 3.73
CA ILE A 247 -4.10 -8.98 4.21
C ILE A 247 -3.95 -7.78 3.25
N ALA A 248 -2.77 -7.55 2.67
CA ALA A 248 -2.54 -6.46 1.74
C ALA A 248 -3.34 -6.62 0.43
N GLY A 249 -3.42 -7.83 -0.12
CA GLY A 249 -4.26 -8.10 -1.30
C GLY A 249 -5.75 -7.92 -0.99
N TRP A 250 -6.18 -8.40 0.16
CA TRP A 250 -7.57 -8.25 0.62
C TRP A 250 -7.94 -6.80 0.92
N SER A 251 -7.00 -5.95 1.33
CA SER A 251 -7.26 -4.51 1.51
C SER A 251 -7.63 -3.82 0.19
N ALA A 252 -7.01 -4.21 -0.94
CA ALA A 252 -7.39 -3.70 -2.26
C ALA A 252 -8.79 -4.18 -2.67
N VAL A 253 -9.17 -5.42 -2.34
CA VAL A 253 -10.54 -5.94 -2.57
C VAL A 253 -11.56 -5.15 -1.75
N ALA A 254 -11.28 -4.93 -0.45
CA ALA A 254 -12.14 -4.15 0.43
C ALA A 254 -12.31 -2.71 -0.06
N LEU A 255 -11.22 -2.07 -0.50
CA LEU A 255 -11.24 -0.73 -1.05
C LEU A 255 -12.10 -0.64 -2.32
N LEU A 256 -11.93 -1.57 -3.29
CA LEU A 256 -12.78 -1.60 -4.48
C LEU A 256 -14.26 -1.75 -4.13
N ARG A 257 -14.60 -2.64 -3.20
CA ARG A 257 -15.98 -2.78 -2.72
C ARG A 257 -16.52 -1.49 -2.12
N ASN A 258 -15.71 -0.82 -1.31
CA ASN A 258 -16.08 0.45 -0.68
C ASN A 258 -16.31 1.55 -1.72
N LEU A 259 -15.48 1.61 -2.78
CA LEU A 259 -15.61 2.59 -3.86
C LEU A 259 -16.89 2.40 -4.70
N ALA A 260 -17.38 1.16 -4.84
CA ALA A 260 -18.63 0.86 -5.57
C ALA A 260 -19.87 0.94 -4.66
N SER A 261 -19.69 0.90 -3.34
CA SER A 261 -20.80 0.87 -2.39
C SER A 261 -21.54 2.22 -2.31
N PRO A 262 -22.87 2.23 -2.22
CA PRO A 262 -23.61 3.45 -1.91
C PRO A 262 -23.39 3.95 -0.47
N ILE A 263 -22.84 3.10 0.42
CA ILE A 263 -22.43 3.45 1.78
C ILE A 263 -20.92 3.18 1.88
N CYS A 264 -20.14 4.25 2.04
CA CYS A 264 -18.69 4.18 2.09
C CYS A 264 -18.18 4.26 3.53
N PHE A 265 -17.16 3.46 3.84
CA PHE A 265 -16.39 3.55 5.07
C PHE A 265 -15.05 4.24 4.75
N TYR A 266 -14.74 5.29 5.48
CA TYR A 266 -13.51 6.06 5.33
C TYR A 266 -12.52 5.68 6.43
#